data_4c398ef6c3ccdbeb688a47b6a7d81333
#
_entry.id   4c398ef6c3ccdbeb688a47b6a7d81333
#
_cell.length_a   1.000
_cell.length_b   1.000
_cell.length_c   1.000
_cell.angle_alpha   90.00
_cell.angle_beta   90.00
_cell.angle_gamma   90.00
#
_symmetry.space_group_name_H-M   'P 1'
#
loop_
_entity.id
_entity.type
_entity.pdbx_description
1 polymer ?
#
loop_
_entity_poly.entity_id
_entity_poly.type
_entity_poly.pdbx_seq_one_letter_code
_entity_poly.pdbx_strand_id
1 'polypeptide(L)'
;GLNQGVDFVGGRTYQVRFAQDISASEITDLLSKPEVFGSADAKTFGDANQLKITTKYKVNESGAEIDEEIRKSLYEALVPHLEGTTYEQFIDLNDENKQVGLLESYKVTPTIADDIKQASFWAILGSLIVVFLYILIRFKKWQYSLGAVAAVFHDVLIVLGVFSLTYKFMPFNMEVNQAFIAAILTVIGYSLNDTVVV
;
A
#
# COMPACT_ATOMS: atom_id res chain seq x y z
N GLY A 1 11.95 -10.25 3.53
CA GLY A 1 12.13 -8.85 3.16
C GLY A 1 10.84 -8.08 3.34
N LEU A 2 10.86 -6.76 3.20
CA LEU A 2 9.66 -5.91 3.29
C LEU A 2 8.73 -6.17 2.09
N ASN A 3 7.43 -6.23 2.33
CA ASN A 3 6.42 -6.27 1.28
C ASN A 3 6.20 -4.85 0.75
N GLN A 4 6.69 -4.55 -0.44
CA GLN A 4 6.55 -3.24 -1.06
C GLN A 4 5.25 -3.17 -1.86
N GLY A 5 4.43 -2.16 -1.55
CA GLY A 5 3.21 -1.87 -2.29
C GLY A 5 3.47 -1.36 -3.71
N VAL A 6 2.39 -1.29 -4.49
CA VAL A 6 2.43 -0.82 -5.89
C VAL A 6 3.02 0.58 -6.04
N ASP A 7 2.91 1.43 -5.01
CA ASP A 7 3.49 2.77 -4.99
C ASP A 7 5.01 2.76 -5.16
N PHE A 8 5.68 1.66 -4.75
CA PHE A 8 7.13 1.54 -4.79
C PHE A 8 7.66 0.57 -5.85
N VAL A 9 6.83 -0.31 -6.39
CA VAL A 9 7.27 -1.29 -7.38
C VAL A 9 6.55 -1.16 -8.73
N GLY A 10 5.55 -0.30 -8.79
CA GLY A 10 4.61 -0.23 -9.89
C GLY A 10 3.61 -1.39 -9.87
N GLY A 11 2.45 -1.17 -10.45
CA GLY A 11 1.38 -2.17 -10.52
C GLY A 11 0.01 -1.56 -10.70
N ARG A 12 -0.98 -2.44 -10.73
CA ARG A 12 -2.40 -2.09 -10.74
C ARG A 12 -3.04 -2.54 -9.45
N THR A 13 -3.90 -1.72 -8.91
CA THR A 13 -4.65 -2.00 -7.68
C THR A 13 -6.13 -1.91 -7.98
N TYR A 14 -6.86 -2.88 -7.48
CA TYR A 14 -8.32 -2.96 -7.54
C TYR A 14 -8.85 -3.23 -6.13
N GLN A 15 -9.75 -2.40 -5.64
CA GLN A 15 -10.49 -2.68 -4.42
C GLN A 15 -11.84 -3.22 -4.82
N VAL A 16 -12.14 -4.45 -4.41
CA VAL A 16 -13.37 -5.16 -4.78
C VAL A 16 -14.13 -5.53 -3.53
N ARG A 17 -15.43 -5.23 -3.50
CA ARG A 17 -16.36 -5.72 -2.50
C ARG A 17 -17.12 -6.90 -3.08
N PHE A 18 -17.21 -7.97 -2.29
CA PHE A 18 -17.93 -9.19 -2.62
C PHE A 18 -19.26 -9.24 -1.86
N ALA A 19 -20.16 -10.09 -2.32
CA ALA A 19 -21.47 -10.28 -1.70
C ALA A 19 -21.34 -10.95 -0.31
N GLN A 20 -20.34 -11.79 -0.12
CA GLN A 20 -20.05 -12.53 1.11
C GLN A 20 -18.58 -12.41 1.49
N ASP A 21 -18.27 -12.79 2.73
CA ASP A 21 -16.89 -12.89 3.18
C ASP A 21 -16.13 -13.90 2.32
N ILE A 22 -14.96 -13.51 1.85
CA ILE A 22 -14.16 -14.31 0.92
C ILE A 22 -12.71 -14.42 1.38
N SER A 23 -12.11 -15.59 1.09
CA SER A 23 -10.71 -15.83 1.41
C SER A 23 -9.78 -15.08 0.42
N ALA A 24 -8.91 -14.24 0.96
CA ALA A 24 -7.90 -13.55 0.16
C ALA A 24 -6.95 -14.53 -0.55
N SER A 25 -6.64 -15.69 0.05
CA SER A 25 -5.80 -16.72 -0.58
C SER A 25 -6.49 -17.36 -1.77
N GLU A 26 -7.80 -17.61 -1.69
CA GLU A 26 -8.58 -18.17 -2.80
C GLU A 26 -8.55 -17.25 -4.02
N ILE A 27 -8.76 -15.94 -3.81
CA ILE A 27 -8.71 -14.97 -4.89
C ILE A 27 -7.29 -14.78 -5.43
N THR A 28 -6.27 -14.83 -4.57
CA THR A 28 -4.87 -14.82 -5.01
C THR A 28 -4.57 -16.00 -5.94
N ASP A 29 -4.95 -17.22 -5.55
CA ASP A 29 -4.73 -18.43 -6.35
C ASP A 29 -5.49 -18.39 -7.67
N LEU A 30 -6.73 -17.88 -7.65
CA LEU A 30 -7.56 -17.73 -8.83
C LEU A 30 -6.93 -16.76 -9.85
N LEU A 31 -6.52 -15.58 -9.40
CA LEU A 31 -6.00 -14.52 -10.27
C LEU A 31 -4.54 -14.75 -10.68
N SER A 32 -3.79 -15.56 -9.94
CA SER A 32 -2.40 -15.91 -10.28
C SER A 32 -2.29 -16.98 -11.36
N LYS A 33 -3.39 -17.52 -11.85
CA LYS A 33 -3.37 -18.45 -12.98
C LYS A 33 -2.82 -17.76 -14.24
N PRO A 34 -2.04 -18.49 -15.06
CA PRO A 34 -1.44 -17.93 -16.29
C PRO A 34 -2.45 -17.35 -17.28
N GLU A 35 -3.66 -17.91 -17.32
CA GLU A 35 -4.76 -17.46 -18.18
C GLU A 35 -5.44 -16.17 -17.69
N VAL A 36 -5.16 -15.70 -16.46
CA VAL A 36 -5.69 -14.44 -15.92
C VAL A 36 -4.57 -13.41 -15.85
N PHE A 37 -3.85 -13.34 -14.75
CA PHE A 37 -2.76 -12.35 -14.57
C PHE A 37 -1.38 -12.97 -14.40
N GLY A 38 -1.29 -14.30 -14.22
CA GLY A 38 -0.03 -15.02 -13.95
C GLY A 38 0.58 -14.72 -12.59
N SER A 39 0.29 -13.52 -12.02
CA SER A 39 0.73 -13.11 -10.69
C SER A 39 -0.21 -12.04 -10.15
N ALA A 40 -0.79 -12.30 -9.01
CA ALA A 40 -1.60 -11.36 -8.25
C ALA A 40 -1.43 -11.60 -6.75
N ASP A 41 -1.72 -10.61 -5.94
CA ASP A 41 -1.83 -10.72 -4.48
C ASP A 41 -3.15 -10.07 -4.05
N ALA A 42 -3.90 -10.74 -3.20
CA ALA A 42 -5.12 -10.24 -2.62
C ALA A 42 -4.99 -10.20 -1.10
N LYS A 43 -5.45 -9.11 -0.47
CA LYS A 43 -5.46 -8.93 0.98
C LYS A 43 -6.78 -8.30 1.40
N THR A 44 -7.26 -8.68 2.57
CA THR A 44 -8.42 -8.02 3.18
C THR A 44 -8.15 -6.54 3.40
N PHE A 45 -9.10 -5.70 3.04
CA PHE A 45 -9.01 -4.25 3.13
C PHE A 45 -10.35 -3.65 3.57
N GLY A 46 -10.41 -3.22 4.82
CA GLY A 46 -11.67 -2.76 5.43
C GLY A 46 -12.49 -3.94 5.95
N ASP A 47 -13.70 -4.13 5.42
CA ASP A 47 -14.59 -5.21 5.83
C ASP A 47 -14.11 -6.58 5.34
N ALA A 48 -14.60 -7.67 5.97
CA ALA A 48 -14.19 -9.05 5.66
C ALA A 48 -14.54 -9.48 4.23
N ASN A 49 -15.54 -8.84 3.61
CA ASN A 49 -15.97 -9.05 2.23
C ASN A 49 -15.28 -8.10 1.23
N GLN A 50 -14.24 -7.36 1.64
CA GLN A 50 -13.50 -6.46 0.76
C GLN A 50 -12.05 -6.90 0.61
N LEU A 51 -11.60 -6.97 -0.63
CA LEU A 51 -10.21 -7.29 -0.94
C LEU A 51 -9.55 -6.16 -1.74
N LYS A 52 -8.32 -5.87 -1.38
CA LYS A 52 -7.38 -5.12 -2.20
C LYS A 52 -6.57 -6.12 -3.01
N ILE A 53 -6.72 -6.07 -4.32
CA ILE A 53 -6.07 -6.94 -5.29
C ILE A 53 -4.99 -6.15 -6.00
N THR A 54 -3.77 -6.65 -6.04
CA THR A 54 -2.63 -6.02 -6.71
C THR A 54 -2.01 -6.96 -7.73
N THR A 55 -1.65 -6.43 -8.90
CA THR A 55 -0.96 -7.19 -9.95
C THR A 55 -0.01 -6.30 -10.73
N LYS A 56 1.06 -6.93 -11.29
CA LYS A 56 1.98 -6.28 -12.23
C LYS A 56 1.64 -6.59 -13.69
N TYR A 57 0.51 -7.25 -13.94
CA TYR A 57 0.10 -7.61 -15.28
C TYR A 57 0.00 -6.38 -16.17
N LYS A 58 0.68 -6.41 -17.32
CA LYS A 58 0.74 -5.31 -18.31
C LYS A 58 1.01 -3.94 -17.69
N VAL A 59 1.84 -3.84 -16.63
CA VAL A 59 2.11 -2.57 -15.93
C VAL A 59 2.79 -1.53 -16.84
N ASN A 60 3.61 -1.98 -17.81
CA ASN A 60 4.30 -1.11 -18.75
C ASN A 60 3.43 -0.67 -19.92
N GLU A 61 2.29 -1.32 -20.14
CA GLU A 61 1.36 -1.00 -21.20
C GLU A 61 0.34 0.01 -20.72
N SER A 62 0.05 1.04 -21.51
CA SER A 62 -0.88 2.12 -21.16
C SER A 62 -1.85 2.36 -22.31
N GLY A 63 -3.11 2.61 -21.97
CA GLY A 63 -4.19 2.88 -22.91
C GLY A 63 -5.53 2.47 -22.32
N ALA A 64 -6.58 3.19 -22.68
CA ALA A 64 -7.93 2.90 -22.18
C ALA A 64 -8.40 1.50 -22.59
N GLU A 65 -8.00 1.03 -23.77
CA GLU A 65 -8.35 -0.31 -24.26
C GLU A 65 -7.69 -1.42 -23.40
N ILE A 66 -6.42 -1.22 -23.02
CA ILE A 66 -5.69 -2.19 -22.17
C ILE A 66 -6.28 -2.20 -20.75
N ASP A 67 -6.59 -1.02 -20.24
CA ASP A 67 -7.19 -0.91 -18.90
C ASP A 67 -8.57 -1.55 -18.86
N GLU A 68 -9.33 -1.44 -19.95
CA GLU A 68 -10.63 -2.10 -20.11
C GLU A 68 -10.50 -3.61 -20.25
N GLU A 69 -9.56 -4.10 -21.08
CA GLU A 69 -9.25 -5.52 -21.21
C GLU A 69 -8.93 -6.15 -19.84
N ILE A 70 -8.09 -5.48 -19.03
CA ILE A 70 -7.70 -6.00 -17.73
C ILE A 70 -8.86 -5.99 -16.74
N ARG A 71 -9.70 -4.93 -16.72
CA ARG A 71 -10.91 -4.90 -15.89
C ARG A 71 -11.90 -6.01 -16.28
N LYS A 72 -12.03 -6.27 -17.57
CA LYS A 72 -12.89 -7.34 -18.07
C LYS A 72 -12.35 -8.73 -17.66
N SER A 73 -11.06 -8.96 -17.79
CA SER A 73 -10.43 -10.20 -17.33
C SER A 73 -10.57 -10.40 -15.82
N LEU A 74 -10.45 -9.31 -15.04
CA LEU A 74 -10.70 -9.33 -13.59
C LEU A 74 -12.15 -9.73 -13.30
N TYR A 75 -13.10 -9.07 -13.95
CA TYR A 75 -14.52 -9.37 -13.78
C TYR A 75 -14.84 -10.82 -14.13
N GLU A 76 -14.41 -11.31 -15.31
CA GLU A 76 -14.65 -12.68 -15.77
C GLU A 76 -14.12 -13.72 -14.79
N ALA A 77 -12.94 -13.48 -14.21
CA ALA A 77 -12.38 -14.35 -13.19
C ALA A 77 -13.19 -14.33 -11.88
N LEU A 78 -13.75 -13.19 -11.50
CA LEU A 78 -14.47 -13.00 -10.25
C LEU A 78 -15.99 -13.29 -10.34
N VAL A 79 -16.56 -13.49 -11.53
CA VAL A 79 -18.00 -13.75 -11.75
C VAL A 79 -18.61 -14.75 -10.76
N PRO A 80 -17.96 -15.88 -10.43
CA PRO A 80 -18.52 -16.84 -9.49
C PRO A 80 -18.81 -16.29 -8.08
N HIS A 81 -18.16 -15.20 -7.72
CA HIS A 81 -18.20 -14.57 -6.39
C HIS A 81 -18.97 -13.23 -6.38
N LEU A 82 -19.55 -12.82 -7.52
CA LEU A 82 -20.21 -11.51 -7.69
C LEU A 82 -21.75 -11.56 -7.66
N GLU A 83 -22.36 -12.71 -7.36
CA GLU A 83 -23.82 -12.92 -7.21
C GLU A 83 -24.68 -12.29 -8.33
N GLY A 84 -24.27 -12.46 -9.58
CA GLY A 84 -25.03 -11.99 -10.74
C GLY A 84 -24.89 -10.50 -11.06
N THR A 85 -23.95 -9.79 -10.42
CA THR A 85 -23.60 -8.40 -10.77
C THR A 85 -23.11 -8.36 -12.23
N THR A 86 -23.69 -7.49 -13.05
CA THR A 86 -23.25 -7.29 -14.44
C THR A 86 -21.92 -6.55 -14.51
N TYR A 87 -21.23 -6.66 -15.67
CA TYR A 87 -19.97 -5.93 -15.86
C TYR A 87 -20.12 -4.42 -15.67
N GLU A 88 -21.19 -3.82 -16.21
CA GLU A 88 -21.47 -2.40 -16.09
C GLU A 88 -21.66 -1.99 -14.61
N GLN A 89 -22.39 -2.78 -13.84
CA GLN A 89 -22.58 -2.57 -12.41
C GLN A 89 -21.25 -2.76 -11.64
N PHE A 90 -20.46 -3.75 -12.04
CA PHE A 90 -19.16 -4.03 -11.42
C PHE A 90 -18.20 -2.85 -11.52
N ILE A 91 -18.08 -2.23 -12.70
CA ILE A 91 -17.13 -1.13 -12.97
C ILE A 91 -17.64 0.27 -12.61
N ASP A 92 -18.90 0.45 -12.28
CA ASP A 92 -19.46 1.77 -11.96
C ASP A 92 -18.89 2.28 -10.63
N LEU A 93 -17.95 3.20 -10.68
CA LEU A 93 -17.32 3.81 -9.50
C LEU A 93 -18.14 4.95 -8.88
N ASN A 94 -19.26 5.35 -9.48
CA ASN A 94 -20.08 6.47 -9.00
C ASN A 94 -21.17 6.03 -8.00
N ASP A 95 -21.42 4.74 -7.85
CA ASP A 95 -22.39 4.21 -6.89
C ASP A 95 -21.78 4.17 -5.48
N GLU A 96 -22.02 5.20 -4.67
CA GLU A 96 -21.56 5.30 -3.29
C GLU A 96 -22.14 4.20 -2.36
N ASN A 97 -23.27 3.60 -2.74
CA ASN A 97 -23.93 2.55 -1.96
C ASN A 97 -23.68 1.14 -2.52
N LYS A 98 -22.67 0.99 -3.37
CA LYS A 98 -22.34 -0.27 -4.01
C LYS A 98 -22.12 -1.40 -2.99
N GLN A 99 -22.94 -2.44 -3.10
CA GLN A 99 -22.84 -3.62 -2.23
C GLN A 99 -21.86 -4.66 -2.78
N VAL A 100 -21.75 -4.78 -4.10
CA VAL A 100 -20.86 -5.74 -4.78
C VAL A 100 -20.22 -5.06 -5.99
N GLY A 101 -18.92 -5.23 -6.17
CA GLY A 101 -18.21 -4.74 -7.35
C GLY A 101 -16.93 -3.97 -7.04
N LEU A 102 -16.41 -3.28 -8.04
CA LEU A 102 -15.20 -2.49 -7.99
C LEU A 102 -15.44 -1.17 -7.25
N LEU A 103 -14.74 -0.94 -6.14
CA LEU A 103 -14.82 0.29 -5.35
C LEU A 103 -13.78 1.31 -5.80
N GLU A 104 -12.58 0.85 -6.13
CA GLU A 104 -11.48 1.71 -6.54
C GLU A 104 -10.56 0.97 -7.52
N SER A 105 -10.01 1.71 -8.46
CA SER A 105 -9.03 1.19 -9.41
C SER A 105 -7.99 2.26 -9.72
N TYR A 106 -6.72 1.94 -9.53
CA TYR A 106 -5.63 2.82 -9.94
C TYR A 106 -4.40 2.04 -10.40
N LYS A 107 -3.57 2.71 -11.17
CA LYS A 107 -2.31 2.18 -11.71
C LYS A 107 -1.17 3.11 -11.33
N VAL A 108 -0.07 2.51 -10.88
CA VAL A 108 1.22 3.19 -10.69
C VAL A 108 2.20 2.61 -11.70
N THR A 109 2.71 3.44 -12.60
CA THR A 109 3.75 3.01 -13.53
C THR A 109 5.10 2.87 -12.81
N PRO A 110 6.03 2.05 -13.30
CA PRO A 110 7.35 1.91 -12.69
C PRO A 110 8.10 3.25 -12.55
N THR A 111 7.96 4.16 -13.50
CA THR A 111 8.56 5.49 -13.44
C THR A 111 8.02 6.30 -12.27
N ILE A 112 6.67 6.32 -12.10
CA ILE A 112 6.04 7.01 -10.97
C ILE A 112 6.45 6.36 -9.63
N ALA A 113 6.55 5.03 -9.59
CA ALA A 113 7.01 4.31 -8.40
C ALA A 113 8.45 4.70 -8.01
N ASP A 114 9.35 4.88 -8.97
CA ASP A 114 10.72 5.31 -8.71
C ASP A 114 10.78 6.77 -8.24
N ASP A 115 9.95 7.65 -8.80
CA ASP A 115 9.81 9.04 -8.33
C ASP A 115 9.30 9.08 -6.87
N ILE A 116 8.31 8.27 -6.53
CA ILE A 116 7.78 8.16 -5.16
C ILE A 116 8.85 7.64 -4.20
N LYS A 117 9.63 6.63 -4.58
CA LYS A 117 10.75 6.13 -3.76
C LYS A 117 11.76 7.24 -3.46
N GLN A 118 12.18 7.95 -4.50
CA GLN A 118 13.15 9.01 -4.38
C GLN A 118 12.62 10.15 -3.51
N ALA A 119 11.38 10.58 -3.74
CA ALA A 119 10.72 11.61 -2.93
C ALA A 119 10.60 11.19 -1.46
N SER A 120 10.21 9.94 -1.19
CA SER A 120 10.09 9.38 0.16
C SER A 120 11.44 9.35 0.89
N PHE A 121 12.52 8.94 0.20
CA PHE A 121 13.85 8.96 0.78
C PHE A 121 14.29 10.38 1.18
N TRP A 122 14.11 11.36 0.30
CA TRP A 122 14.46 12.76 0.58
C TRP A 122 13.57 13.39 1.65
N ALA A 123 12.29 13.02 1.72
CA ALA A 123 11.38 13.49 2.77
C ALA A 123 11.82 12.99 4.16
N ILE A 124 12.16 11.71 4.28
CA ILE A 124 12.65 11.13 5.54
C ILE A 124 13.98 11.75 5.94
N LEU A 125 14.95 11.81 5.03
CA LEU A 125 16.25 12.39 5.30
C LEU A 125 16.15 13.88 5.68
N GLY A 126 15.35 14.63 4.93
CA GLY A 126 15.11 16.05 5.20
C GLY A 126 14.45 16.28 6.57
N SER A 127 13.47 15.45 6.94
CA SER A 127 12.84 15.53 8.26
C SER A 127 13.83 15.30 9.40
N LEU A 128 14.72 14.31 9.27
CA LEU A 128 15.75 14.03 10.26
C LEU A 128 16.75 15.18 10.39
N ILE A 129 17.16 15.79 9.28
CA ILE A 129 18.05 16.95 9.29
C ILE A 129 17.39 18.16 9.98
N VAL A 130 16.14 18.47 9.64
CA VAL A 130 15.41 19.58 10.27
C VAL A 130 15.29 19.37 11.78
N VAL A 131 14.98 18.17 12.18
CA VAL A 131 14.89 17.80 13.60
C VAL A 131 16.24 17.92 14.30
N PHE A 132 17.30 17.38 13.70
CA PHE A 132 18.65 17.53 14.24
C PHE A 132 19.03 18.99 14.48
N LEU A 133 18.78 19.85 13.49
CA LEU A 133 19.07 21.28 13.58
C LEU A 133 18.22 21.97 14.63
N TYR A 134 16.92 21.64 14.70
CA TYR A 134 16.02 22.19 15.70
C TYR A 134 16.53 21.88 17.13
N ILE A 135 16.86 20.63 17.42
CA ILE A 135 17.36 20.23 18.74
C ILE A 135 18.72 20.87 19.03
N LEU A 136 19.61 20.96 18.02
CA LEU A 136 20.92 21.60 18.15
C LEU A 136 20.79 23.08 18.57
N ILE A 137 19.89 23.81 17.92
CA ILE A 137 19.63 25.22 18.23
C ILE A 137 19.01 25.36 19.62
N ARG A 138 18.06 24.49 19.94
CA ARG A 138 17.27 24.55 21.19
C ARG A 138 18.11 24.24 22.41
N PHE A 139 18.96 23.20 22.35
CA PHE A 139 19.75 22.72 23.50
C PHE A 139 21.22 23.12 23.47
N LYS A 140 21.70 23.67 22.35
CA LYS A 140 23.09 24.13 22.16
C LYS A 140 24.17 23.07 22.41
N LYS A 141 23.82 21.78 22.38
CA LYS A 141 24.71 20.64 22.55
C LYS A 141 24.40 19.58 21.50
N TRP A 142 25.38 19.27 20.64
CA TRP A 142 25.23 18.33 19.53
C TRP A 142 24.91 16.89 19.99
N GLN A 143 25.32 16.53 21.23
CA GLN A 143 25.07 15.20 21.80
C GLN A 143 23.57 14.90 21.93
N TYR A 144 22.76 15.90 22.33
CA TYR A 144 21.30 15.74 22.40
C TYR A 144 20.67 15.56 21.03
N SER A 145 21.13 16.30 20.01
CA SER A 145 20.67 16.15 18.65
C SER A 145 21.00 14.76 18.09
N LEU A 146 22.21 14.28 18.33
CA LEU A 146 22.63 12.95 17.89
C LEU A 146 21.85 11.84 18.61
N GLY A 147 21.63 11.97 19.92
CA GLY A 147 20.82 11.04 20.70
C GLY A 147 19.38 10.94 20.21
N ALA A 148 18.75 12.09 19.93
CA ALA A 148 17.39 12.13 19.42
C ALA A 148 17.26 11.49 18.03
N VAL A 149 18.17 11.78 17.11
CA VAL A 149 18.19 11.14 15.78
C VAL A 149 18.43 9.63 15.88
N ALA A 150 19.33 9.19 16.78
CA ALA A 150 19.57 7.78 17.00
C ALA A 150 18.34 7.06 17.59
N ALA A 151 17.61 7.69 18.51
CA ALA A 151 16.36 7.15 19.05
C ALA A 151 15.29 6.99 17.96
N VAL A 152 15.06 8.03 17.16
CA VAL A 152 14.12 7.98 16.03
C VAL A 152 14.49 6.89 15.03
N PHE A 153 15.77 6.80 14.68
CA PHE A 153 16.26 5.77 13.77
C PHE A 153 16.00 4.35 14.31
N HIS A 154 16.23 4.15 15.60
CA HIS A 154 15.93 2.89 16.28
C HIS A 154 14.43 2.57 16.23
N ASP A 155 13.55 3.53 16.52
CA ASP A 155 12.10 3.33 16.51
C ASP A 155 11.58 2.98 15.12
N VAL A 156 12.08 3.65 14.09
CA VAL A 156 11.77 3.33 12.69
C VAL A 156 12.24 1.91 12.34
N LEU A 157 13.43 1.49 12.78
CA LEU A 157 13.91 0.13 12.54
C LEU A 157 13.05 -0.92 13.23
N ILE A 158 12.55 -0.64 14.43
CA ILE A 158 11.61 -1.55 15.13
C ILE A 158 10.32 -1.70 14.33
N VAL A 159 9.71 -0.60 13.88
CA VAL A 159 8.47 -0.64 13.08
C VAL A 159 8.69 -1.43 11.79
N LEU A 160 9.77 -1.15 11.05
CA LEU A 160 10.12 -1.90 9.83
C LEU A 160 10.39 -3.38 10.13
N GLY A 161 11.03 -3.68 11.26
CA GLY A 161 11.27 -5.05 11.72
C GLY A 161 9.98 -5.81 11.98
N VAL A 162 9.03 -5.20 12.68
CA VAL A 162 7.70 -5.78 12.94
C VAL A 162 6.99 -6.05 11.61
N PHE A 163 6.92 -5.08 10.71
CA PHE A 163 6.31 -5.26 9.39
C PHE A 163 6.99 -6.39 8.59
N SER A 164 8.32 -6.44 8.59
CA SER A 164 9.08 -7.48 7.89
C SER A 164 8.88 -8.90 8.43
N LEU A 165 8.58 -9.04 9.71
CA LEU A 165 8.34 -10.32 10.36
C LEU A 165 6.90 -10.79 10.23
N THR A 166 5.94 -9.87 10.32
CA THR A 166 4.52 -10.21 10.49
C THR A 166 3.73 -10.21 9.18
N TYR A 167 4.19 -9.56 8.10
CA TYR A 167 3.42 -9.40 6.86
C TYR A 167 2.95 -10.71 6.22
N LYS A 168 3.64 -11.83 6.48
CA LYS A 168 3.26 -13.15 5.95
C LYS A 168 2.17 -13.84 6.75
N PHE A 169 1.99 -13.45 8.02
CA PHE A 169 1.09 -14.12 8.95
C PHE A 169 -0.21 -13.35 9.15
N MET A 170 -0.22 -12.07 8.81
CA MET A 170 -1.40 -11.22 9.00
C MET A 170 -2.36 -11.34 7.82
N PRO A 171 -3.67 -11.49 8.08
CA PRO A 171 -4.69 -11.58 7.04
C PRO A 171 -4.97 -10.24 6.34
N PHE A 172 -4.55 -9.13 6.94
CA PHE A 172 -4.72 -7.78 6.40
C PHE A 172 -3.46 -7.28 5.68
N ASN A 173 -3.64 -6.23 4.89
CA ASN A 173 -2.56 -5.66 4.09
C ASN A 173 -1.51 -4.96 4.97
N MET A 174 -0.28 -5.45 4.94
CA MET A 174 0.90 -4.87 5.59
C MET A 174 1.97 -4.49 4.54
N GLU A 175 1.57 -3.75 3.54
CA GLU A 175 2.49 -3.25 2.51
C GLU A 175 3.17 -1.96 2.97
N VAL A 176 4.44 -1.84 2.65
CA VAL A 176 5.15 -0.55 2.69
C VAL A 176 4.75 0.24 1.45
N ASN A 177 3.88 1.22 1.63
CA ASN A 177 3.33 2.09 0.60
C ASN A 177 3.47 3.56 1.01
N GLN A 178 2.94 4.49 0.24
CA GLN A 178 3.01 5.92 0.55
C GLN A 178 2.30 6.27 1.87
N ALA A 179 1.17 5.64 2.17
CA ALA A 179 0.47 5.82 3.46
C ALA A 179 1.33 5.34 4.65
N PHE A 180 2.07 4.23 4.48
CA PHE A 180 3.02 3.77 5.49
C PHE A 180 4.15 4.79 5.74
N ILE A 181 4.67 5.46 4.70
CA ILE A 181 5.67 6.52 4.87
C ILE A 181 5.09 7.68 5.68
N ALA A 182 3.85 8.10 5.42
CA ALA A 182 3.18 9.13 6.21
C ALA A 182 3.02 8.71 7.69
N ALA A 183 2.69 7.44 7.94
CA ALA A 183 2.62 6.89 9.29
C ALA A 183 3.99 6.89 9.99
N ILE A 184 5.08 6.52 9.30
CA ILE A 184 6.45 6.60 9.83
C ILE A 184 6.81 8.04 10.20
N LEU A 185 6.52 9.01 9.35
CA LEU A 185 6.76 10.42 9.66
C LEU A 185 5.97 10.88 10.90
N THR A 186 4.77 10.37 11.10
CA THR A 186 3.98 10.61 12.31
C THR A 186 4.63 10.01 13.56
N VAL A 187 5.09 8.76 13.48
CA VAL A 187 5.83 8.09 14.57
C VAL A 187 7.09 8.87 14.91
N ILE A 188 7.83 9.34 13.92
CA ILE A 188 9.00 10.21 14.11
C ILE A 188 8.62 11.46 14.91
N GLY A 189 7.52 12.12 14.54
CA GLY A 189 7.03 13.30 15.24
C GLY A 189 6.67 13.04 16.72
N TYR A 190 6.01 11.93 17.01
CA TYR A 190 5.68 11.53 18.39
C TYR A 190 6.93 11.15 19.20
N SER A 191 7.81 10.32 18.65
CA SER A 191 9.05 9.91 19.31
C SER A 191 9.93 11.10 19.68
N LEU A 192 9.99 12.11 18.79
CA LEU A 192 10.71 13.36 19.05
C LEU A 192 10.08 14.20 20.15
N ASN A 193 8.76 14.31 20.15
CA ASN A 193 8.06 15.04 21.19
C ASN A 193 8.38 14.47 22.58
N ASP A 194 8.34 13.15 22.72
CA ASP A 194 8.66 12.47 23.97
C ASP A 194 10.13 12.64 24.35
N THR A 195 11.06 12.57 23.39
CA THR A 195 12.50 12.72 23.63
C THR A 195 12.89 14.15 24.01
N VAL A 196 12.15 15.17 23.55
CA VAL A 196 12.48 16.60 23.79
C VAL A 196 11.84 17.11 25.09
N VAL A 197 10.75 16.51 25.57
CA VAL A 197 10.03 16.94 26.77
C VAL A 197 10.70 16.43 28.06
N VAL A 198 11.45 15.35 28.01
CA VAL A 198 12.23 14.80 29.13
C VAL A 198 13.56 15.49 29.28
#